data_24b4c81d72746730b03d00ec1fc1765d
#
_entry.id   24b4c81d72746730b03d00ec1fc1765d
#
_cell.length_a   1.000
_cell.length_b   1.000
_cell.length_c   1.000
_cell.angle_alpha   90.00
_cell.angle_beta   90.00
_cell.angle_gamma   90.00
#
_symmetry.space_group_name_H-M   'P 1'
#
loop_
_entity.id
_entity.type
_entity.pdbx_description
1 polymer ?
#
loop_
_entity_poly.entity_id
_entity_poly.type
_entity_poly.pdbx_seq_one_letter_code
_entity_poly.pdbx_strand_id
1 'polypeptide(L)'
;MINEQELQQLVETISLESFGRPFLHQAKINRRLKTTGGRYQLSDHHLEFNPLFLKEENLHYLPGIIKHELVHYHLHLAGLGYQHKDRDFKLLLKKVGGSRYAPRLEESKRSRWHYRCRQCGQDYWRQRQ
;
A
#
# COMPACT_ATOMS: atom_id res chain seq x y z
N MET A 1 13.58 -4.51 -12.58
CA MET A 1 12.20 -4.52 -12.01
C MET A 1 11.94 -5.85 -11.34
N ILE A 2 11.46 -5.82 -10.14
CA ILE A 2 11.20 -7.08 -9.44
C ILE A 2 9.93 -7.72 -10.00
N ASN A 3 9.88 -9.05 -9.94
CA ASN A 3 8.72 -9.77 -10.44
C ASN A 3 7.73 -10.03 -9.30
N GLU A 4 6.63 -10.66 -9.63
CA GLU A 4 5.56 -10.88 -8.66
C GLU A 4 5.98 -11.81 -7.52
N GLN A 5 6.81 -12.78 -7.83
CA GLN A 5 7.29 -13.70 -6.80
C GLN A 5 8.22 -12.98 -5.82
N GLU A 6 9.08 -12.13 -6.32
CA GLU A 6 9.96 -11.33 -5.47
C GLU A 6 9.15 -10.35 -4.63
N LEU A 7 8.12 -9.78 -5.22
CA LEU A 7 7.22 -8.90 -4.50
C LEU A 7 6.54 -9.64 -3.35
N GLN A 8 6.06 -10.85 -3.60
CA GLN A 8 5.43 -11.66 -2.58
C GLN A 8 6.38 -11.87 -1.39
N GLN A 9 7.62 -12.23 -1.70
CA GLN A 9 8.60 -12.48 -0.64
C GLN A 9 8.91 -11.22 0.14
N LEU A 10 9.00 -10.10 -0.55
CA LEU A 10 9.27 -8.83 0.11
C LEU A 10 8.14 -8.45 1.05
N VAL A 11 6.89 -8.62 0.60
CA VAL A 11 5.74 -8.31 1.44
C VAL A 11 5.73 -9.20 2.68
N GLU A 12 6.01 -10.49 2.50
CA GLU A 12 6.06 -11.42 3.62
C GLU A 12 7.15 -11.03 4.62
N THR A 13 8.31 -10.67 4.12
CA THR A 13 9.43 -10.28 4.98
C THR A 13 9.10 -9.03 5.77
N ILE A 14 8.57 -8.01 5.10
CA ILE A 14 8.23 -6.76 5.76
C ILE A 14 7.13 -6.98 6.81
N SER A 15 6.17 -7.84 6.50
CA SER A 15 5.12 -8.13 7.45
C SER A 15 5.68 -8.71 8.75
N LEU A 16 6.58 -9.69 8.63
CA LEU A 16 7.18 -10.28 9.82
C LEU A 16 8.07 -9.31 10.56
N GLU A 17 8.89 -8.56 9.83
CA GLU A 17 9.87 -7.69 10.46
C GLU A 17 9.25 -6.46 11.10
N SER A 18 8.28 -5.87 10.44
CA SER A 18 7.71 -4.61 10.91
C SER A 18 6.47 -4.79 11.76
N PHE A 19 5.69 -5.83 11.50
CA PHE A 19 4.43 -6.04 12.19
C PHE A 19 4.46 -7.22 13.16
N GLY A 20 5.46 -8.07 13.05
CA GLY A 20 5.54 -9.27 13.88
C GLY A 20 4.48 -10.29 13.55
N ARG A 21 3.87 -10.21 12.37
CA ARG A 21 2.80 -11.10 11.94
C ARG A 21 3.03 -11.53 10.50
N PRO A 22 2.65 -12.76 10.15
CA PRO A 22 2.85 -13.22 8.78
C PRO A 22 1.82 -12.62 7.82
N PHE A 23 2.22 -12.50 6.56
CA PHE A 23 1.31 -12.18 5.49
C PHE A 23 0.92 -13.50 4.83
N LEU A 24 -0.32 -13.88 4.93
CA LEU A 24 -0.79 -15.21 4.52
C LEU A 24 -1.58 -15.20 3.22
N HIS A 25 -1.63 -14.09 2.55
CA HIS A 25 -2.41 -13.96 1.32
C HIS A 25 -1.48 -13.61 0.17
N GLN A 26 -2.00 -13.01 -0.88
CA GLN A 26 -1.21 -12.78 -2.09
C GLN A 26 -0.92 -11.31 -2.33
N ALA A 27 0.27 -11.05 -2.84
CA ALA A 27 0.66 -9.73 -3.33
C ALA A 27 0.76 -9.83 -4.84
N LYS A 28 0.04 -8.97 -5.55
CA LYS A 28 -0.06 -9.03 -7.00
C LYS A 28 0.32 -7.70 -7.63
N ILE A 29 0.72 -7.76 -8.88
CA ILE A 29 0.99 -6.58 -9.67
C ILE A 29 -0.28 -6.22 -10.43
N ASN A 30 -0.72 -4.97 -10.33
CA ASN A 30 -1.91 -4.53 -11.04
C ASN A 30 -1.53 -3.38 -11.98
N ARG A 31 -1.47 -3.68 -13.26
CA ARG A 31 -1.04 -2.70 -14.27
C ARG A 31 -2.06 -1.61 -14.53
N ARG A 32 -3.25 -1.76 -14.00
CA ARG A 32 -4.29 -0.74 -14.16
C ARG A 32 -4.16 0.40 -13.16
N LEU A 33 -3.36 0.22 -12.13
CA LEU A 33 -3.14 1.30 -11.17
C LEU A 33 -2.30 2.37 -11.84
N LYS A 34 -2.75 3.60 -11.75
CA LYS A 34 -2.09 4.72 -12.42
C LYS A 34 -1.38 5.64 -11.44
N THR A 35 -2.13 6.19 -10.51
CA THR A 35 -1.57 7.12 -9.54
C THR A 35 -1.50 6.51 -8.15
N THR A 36 -2.19 5.42 -7.93
CA THR A 36 -2.22 4.72 -6.66
C THR A 36 -1.02 3.79 -6.57
N GLY A 37 -0.29 3.84 -5.48
CA GLY A 37 0.87 2.97 -5.30
C GLY A 37 0.51 1.53 -5.04
N GLY A 38 -0.60 1.31 -4.35
CA GLY A 38 -1.06 -0.04 -4.04
C GLY A 38 -2.50 -0.02 -3.60
N ARG A 39 -3.03 -1.21 -3.33
CA ARG A 39 -4.42 -1.36 -2.95
C ARG A 39 -4.58 -2.63 -2.13
N TYR A 40 -5.45 -2.57 -1.13
CA TYR A 40 -5.84 -3.74 -0.36
C TYR A 40 -7.27 -4.12 -0.74
N GLN A 41 -7.48 -5.39 -1.11
CA GLN A 41 -8.80 -5.88 -1.47
C GLN A 41 -9.44 -6.57 -0.29
N LEU A 42 -10.59 -6.04 0.15
CA LEU A 42 -11.26 -6.56 1.31
C LEU A 42 -11.83 -7.96 1.10
N SER A 43 -12.19 -8.28 -0.13
CA SER A 43 -12.92 -9.52 -0.41
C SER A 43 -12.07 -10.77 -0.16
N ASP A 44 -10.81 -10.75 -0.54
CA ASP A 44 -9.95 -11.92 -0.41
C ASP A 44 -8.62 -11.58 0.25
N HIS A 45 -8.50 -10.39 0.76
CA HIS A 45 -7.33 -9.95 1.54
C HIS A 45 -6.04 -9.90 0.74
N HIS A 46 -6.11 -9.81 -0.59
CA HIS A 46 -4.87 -9.70 -1.35
C HIS A 46 -4.47 -8.23 -1.49
N LEU A 47 -3.18 -8.03 -1.72
CA LEU A 47 -2.62 -6.71 -1.98
C LEU A 47 -2.28 -6.59 -3.45
N GLU A 48 -2.44 -5.38 -3.98
CA GLU A 48 -2.05 -5.07 -5.36
C GLU A 48 -1.08 -3.91 -5.35
N PHE A 49 -0.13 -3.93 -6.28
CA PHE A 49 0.88 -2.89 -6.32
C PHE A 49 1.06 -2.37 -7.74
N ASN A 50 1.29 -1.08 -7.84
CA ASN A 50 1.50 -0.41 -9.11
C ASN A 50 2.90 -0.77 -9.64
N PRO A 51 3.00 -1.29 -10.87
CA PRO A 51 4.31 -1.69 -11.39
C PRO A 51 5.32 -0.54 -11.49
N LEU A 52 4.87 0.72 -11.50
CA LEU A 52 5.81 1.84 -11.49
C LEU A 52 6.74 1.78 -10.29
N PHE A 53 6.28 1.29 -9.16
CA PHE A 53 7.09 1.24 -7.95
C PHE A 53 7.93 -0.02 -7.86
N LEU A 54 7.84 -0.90 -8.87
CA LEU A 54 8.67 -2.08 -8.93
C LEU A 54 9.89 -1.88 -9.81
N LYS A 55 9.97 -0.74 -10.48
CA LYS A 55 11.15 -0.40 -11.27
C LYS A 55 12.30 -0.02 -10.36
N GLU A 56 13.52 -0.34 -10.79
CA GLU A 56 14.68 -0.13 -9.96
C GLU A 56 14.81 1.30 -9.45
N GLU A 57 14.54 2.26 -10.30
CA GLU A 57 14.68 3.66 -9.90
C GLU A 57 13.68 4.09 -8.85
N ASN A 58 12.62 3.31 -8.64
CA ASN A 58 11.58 3.64 -7.68
C ASN A 58 11.50 2.68 -6.51
N LEU A 59 12.39 1.69 -6.44
CA LEU A 59 12.30 0.67 -5.40
C LEU A 59 12.43 1.21 -4.00
N HIS A 60 13.10 2.34 -3.83
CA HIS A 60 13.27 2.91 -2.49
C HIS A 60 11.95 3.40 -1.90
N TYR A 61 10.91 3.59 -2.72
CA TYR A 61 9.59 3.96 -2.21
C TYR A 61 8.77 2.74 -1.79
N LEU A 62 9.13 1.59 -2.32
CA LEU A 62 8.28 0.41 -2.22
C LEU A 62 8.05 -0.06 -0.77
N PRO A 63 9.07 -0.12 0.09
CA PRO A 63 8.82 -0.59 1.46
C PRO A 63 7.77 0.23 2.20
N GLY A 64 7.77 1.54 2.02
CA GLY A 64 6.77 2.39 2.66
C GLY A 64 5.38 2.13 2.13
N ILE A 65 5.25 1.88 0.83
CA ILE A 65 3.98 1.57 0.21
C ILE A 65 3.48 0.21 0.70
N ILE A 66 4.37 -0.78 0.76
CA ILE A 66 4.01 -2.09 1.27
C ILE A 66 3.51 -1.99 2.71
N LYS A 67 4.20 -1.23 3.54
CA LYS A 67 3.78 -1.06 4.92
C LYS A 67 2.39 -0.43 5.02
N HIS A 68 2.12 0.54 4.17
CA HIS A 68 0.81 1.18 4.14
C HIS A 68 -0.29 0.15 3.88
N GLU A 69 -0.11 -0.69 2.87
CA GLU A 69 -1.12 -1.68 2.56
C GLU A 69 -1.20 -2.77 3.63
N LEU A 70 -0.08 -3.12 4.25
CA LEU A 70 -0.09 -4.09 5.33
C LEU A 70 -0.79 -3.56 6.58
N VAL A 71 -0.78 -2.25 6.80
CA VAL A 71 -1.55 -1.67 7.89
C VAL A 71 -3.04 -1.96 7.69
N HIS A 72 -3.55 -1.70 6.49
CA HIS A 72 -4.95 -2.04 6.17
C HIS A 72 -5.21 -3.52 6.40
N TYR A 73 -4.32 -4.34 5.89
CA TYR A 73 -4.45 -5.80 5.93
C TYR A 73 -4.52 -6.31 7.36
N HIS A 74 -3.54 -5.97 8.17
CA HIS A 74 -3.49 -6.50 9.53
C HIS A 74 -4.60 -5.96 10.42
N LEU A 75 -4.96 -4.70 10.26
CA LEU A 75 -6.05 -4.15 11.04
C LEU A 75 -7.39 -4.73 10.66
N HIS A 76 -7.61 -4.94 9.36
CA HIS A 76 -8.85 -5.53 8.91
C HIS A 76 -9.00 -6.95 9.43
N LEU A 77 -7.95 -7.75 9.36
CA LEU A 77 -7.99 -9.11 9.88
C LEU A 77 -8.21 -9.16 11.38
N ALA A 78 -7.71 -8.17 12.09
CA ALA A 78 -7.88 -8.11 13.53
C ALA A 78 -9.21 -7.51 13.97
N GLY A 79 -10.02 -7.06 13.03
CA GLY A 79 -11.30 -6.45 13.36
C GLY A 79 -11.19 -5.06 13.94
N LEU A 80 -10.08 -4.38 13.66
CA LEU A 80 -9.84 -3.03 14.17
C LEU A 80 -10.06 -2.01 13.07
N GLY A 81 -9.87 -0.72 13.40
CA GLY A 81 -10.10 0.35 12.44
C GLY A 81 -9.03 0.37 11.35
N TYR A 82 -9.39 -0.07 10.16
CA TYR A 82 -8.44 -0.25 9.06
C TYR A 82 -8.51 0.84 7.99
N GLN A 83 -9.37 1.81 8.14
CA GLN A 83 -9.53 2.88 7.16
C GLN A 83 -8.61 4.05 7.50
N HIS A 84 -8.29 4.85 6.49
CA HIS A 84 -7.35 5.96 6.66
C HIS A 84 -7.75 6.93 7.77
N LYS A 85 -9.03 7.11 7.98
CA LYS A 85 -9.52 8.05 8.99
C LYS A 85 -9.46 7.49 10.39
N ASP A 86 -9.30 6.19 10.53
CA ASP A 86 -9.36 5.54 11.82
C ASP A 86 -8.09 5.76 12.62
N ARG A 87 -8.27 5.91 13.92
CA ARG A 87 -7.13 6.12 14.80
C ARG A 87 -6.18 4.94 14.80
N ASP A 88 -6.72 3.72 14.77
CA ASP A 88 -5.90 2.51 14.73
C ASP A 88 -4.97 2.53 13.52
N PHE A 89 -5.50 2.94 12.38
CA PHE A 89 -4.70 3.01 11.17
C PHE A 89 -3.57 4.02 11.31
N LYS A 90 -3.90 5.22 11.78
CA LYS A 90 -2.90 6.27 11.89
C LYS A 90 -1.78 5.91 12.85
N LEU A 91 -2.14 5.30 13.97
CA LEU A 91 -1.14 4.90 14.96
C LEU A 91 -0.24 3.80 14.44
N LEU A 92 -0.81 2.79 13.82
CA LEU A 92 0.00 1.68 13.33
C LEU A 92 0.88 2.11 12.16
N LEU A 93 0.35 2.93 11.26
CA LEU A 93 1.14 3.43 10.15
C LEU A 93 2.37 4.17 10.63
N LYS A 94 2.20 5.01 11.62
CA LYS A 94 3.31 5.76 12.20
C LYS A 94 4.31 4.83 12.87
N LYS A 95 3.79 3.84 13.58
CA LYS A 95 4.64 2.90 14.32
C LYS A 95 5.57 2.11 13.38
N VAL A 96 5.05 1.66 12.25
CA VAL A 96 5.85 0.86 11.33
C VAL A 96 6.62 1.70 10.33
N GLY A 97 6.37 2.98 10.29
CA GLY A 97 7.08 3.86 9.37
C GLY A 97 6.60 3.75 7.93
N GLY A 98 5.32 3.46 7.76
CA GLY A 98 4.76 3.37 6.41
C GLY A 98 4.52 4.74 5.79
N SER A 99 4.38 4.76 4.49
CA SER A 99 4.14 6.00 3.75
C SER A 99 2.68 6.39 3.81
N ARG A 100 2.41 7.66 4.05
CA ARG A 100 1.03 8.14 4.02
C ARG A 100 0.51 8.26 2.61
N TYR A 101 1.38 8.64 1.68
CA TYR A 101 1.00 8.84 0.29
C TYR A 101 2.08 8.27 -0.61
N ALA A 102 1.68 7.78 -1.76
CA ALA A 102 2.64 7.40 -2.78
C ALA A 102 3.28 8.68 -3.34
N PRO A 103 4.55 8.64 -3.67
CA PRO A 103 5.19 9.81 -4.26
C PRO A 103 4.64 10.05 -5.66
N ARG A 104 4.71 11.31 -6.08
CA ARG A 104 4.30 11.65 -7.42
C ARG A 104 5.46 11.36 -8.35
N LEU A 105 5.25 10.45 -9.26
CA LEU A 105 6.26 10.11 -10.23
C LEU A 105 6.02 10.85 -11.53
N GLU A 106 6.99 10.79 -12.41
CA GLU A 106 6.93 11.51 -13.67
C GLU A 106 5.65 11.23 -14.44
N GLU A 107 5.26 9.98 -14.49
CA GLU A 107 4.10 9.59 -15.25
C GLU A 107 2.80 10.07 -14.67
N SER A 108 2.80 10.53 -13.46
CA SER A 108 1.58 10.98 -12.82
C SER A 108 1.55 12.47 -12.59
N LYS A 109 2.38 13.20 -13.30
CA LYS A 109 2.40 14.63 -13.16
C LYS A 109 1.06 15.31 -13.31
N ARG A 110 0.24 14.81 -14.20
CA ARG A 110 -1.04 15.42 -14.44
C ARG A 110 -2.00 15.22 -13.30
N SER A 111 -1.64 14.40 -12.37
CA SER A 111 -2.50 14.09 -11.24
C SER A 111 -2.17 14.89 -10.02
N ARG A 112 -1.56 16.02 -10.18
CA ARG A 112 -1.16 16.78 -9.01
C ARG A 112 -2.30 17.24 -8.13
N TRP A 113 -3.51 17.15 -8.65
CA TRP A 113 -4.68 17.42 -7.82
C TRP A 113 -4.96 16.34 -6.84
N HIS A 114 -4.47 15.13 -7.14
CA HIS A 114 -4.81 13.94 -6.37
C HIS A 114 -3.74 13.74 -5.34
N TYR A 115 -3.89 14.42 -4.23
CA TYR A 115 -2.84 14.37 -3.24
C TYR A 115 -3.23 13.67 -1.98
N ARG A 116 -4.42 13.13 -1.90
CA ARG A 116 -4.78 12.36 -0.74
C ARG A 116 -4.16 10.99 -0.87
N CYS A 117 -4.69 10.02 -0.25
CA CYS A 117 -4.04 8.75 -0.14
C CYS A 117 -3.89 8.04 -1.47
N ARG A 118 -2.84 8.32 -2.20
CA ARG A 118 -2.65 7.72 -3.50
C ARG A 118 -2.25 6.28 -3.48
N GLN A 119 -1.76 5.78 -2.35
CA GLN A 119 -1.37 4.40 -2.27
C GLN A 119 -2.54 3.47 -2.42
N CYS A 120 -3.68 3.78 -1.91
CA CYS A 120 -4.75 2.84 -1.97
C CYS A 120 -6.01 3.31 -2.65
N GLY A 121 -6.32 4.48 -2.74
CA GLY A 121 -7.49 4.93 -3.47
C GLY A 121 -8.81 4.37 -3.02
N GLN A 122 -8.89 3.82 -1.81
CA GLN A 122 -10.11 3.20 -1.39
C GLN A 122 -11.19 4.18 -1.02
N ASP A 123 -10.96 4.96 -0.03
CA ASP A 123 -11.97 5.88 0.42
C ASP A 123 -11.71 7.28 -0.01
N TYR A 124 -10.75 7.43 -0.82
CA TYR A 124 -10.25 8.68 -1.26
C TYR A 124 -11.28 9.51 -2.00
N TRP A 125 -12.04 8.88 -2.85
CA TRP A 125 -12.97 9.57 -3.73
C TRP A 125 -14.14 10.15 -3.04
N ARG A 126 -14.55 9.51 -2.04
CA ARG A 126 -15.76 9.93 -1.37
C ARG A 126 -15.60 11.20 -0.64
N GLN A 127 -14.41 11.49 -0.40
CA GLN A 127 -14.23 12.72 0.31
C GLN A 127 -14.33 13.87 -0.54
N ARG A 128 -14.28 13.72 -1.44
CA ARG A 128 -14.15 14.76 -2.14
C ARG A 128 -15.04 15.48 -2.42
N GLN A 129 -15.05 15.06 -2.24
CA GLN A 129 -15.53 15.71 -2.56
C GLN A 129 -15.78 16.23 -2.57
#